data_9c4b5a001194ca9714de5b2c61227753
#
_entry.id   9c4b5a001194ca9714de5b2c61227753
#
_cell.length_a   1.000
_cell.length_b   1.000
_cell.length_c   1.000
_cell.angle_alpha   90.00
_cell.angle_beta   90.00
_cell.angle_gamma   90.00
#
_symmetry.space_group_name_H-M   'P 1'
#
loop_
_entity.id
_entity.type
_entity.pdbx_description
1 polymer ?
#
loop_
_entity_poly.entity_id
_entity_poly.type
_entity_poly.pdbx_seq_one_letter_code
_entity_poly.pdbx_strand_id
1 'polypeptide(L)'
;TICAAEILRKENSNLFGDKEITLGLWVGQKQTPNWYSEAAKVINNPNSQAESTPRQLINCPCCKNQLLYTAQDDEKKINVECVSPESKNTCEIQKKLNSLPILTVDECLYNNLPTFLLATIDKFAQIIRKDEALGFLGKKGFSSPPSLIIQDELHLITGPLGTLTALYETAIDSICTSESRKIKIIGSTATIKSASNQVKNLFNRKSFQFPPPGIDYQNSFFSKIDTSSHRKYVALSSNGRSDKYLLQMVSTSLLQSGM
;
A
#
# COMPACT_ATOMS: atom_id res chain seq x y z
N THR A 1 -6.15 -3.58 9.97
CA THR A 1 -7.34 -2.76 9.68
C THR A 1 -8.31 -3.49 8.73
N ILE A 2 -7.90 -3.89 7.50
CA ILE A 2 -8.80 -4.52 6.50
C ILE A 2 -9.44 -5.80 7.04
N CYS A 3 -8.67 -6.73 7.64
CA CYS A 3 -9.24 -7.94 8.23
C CYS A 3 -10.28 -7.63 9.33
N ALA A 4 -10.02 -6.61 10.17
CA ALA A 4 -10.98 -6.19 11.19
C ALA A 4 -12.26 -5.60 10.56
N ALA A 5 -12.11 -4.80 9.51
CA ALA A 5 -13.25 -4.25 8.77
C ALA A 5 -14.10 -5.36 8.14
N GLU A 6 -13.46 -6.37 7.54
CA GLU A 6 -14.18 -7.51 6.94
C GLU A 6 -14.89 -8.37 8.00
N ILE A 7 -14.26 -8.57 9.16
CA ILE A 7 -14.92 -9.24 10.29
C ILE A 7 -16.18 -8.47 10.73
N LEU A 8 -16.05 -7.16 10.93
CA LEU A 8 -17.18 -6.30 11.31
C LEU A 8 -18.28 -6.29 10.24
N ARG A 9 -17.92 -6.28 8.96
CA ARG A 9 -18.87 -6.39 7.87
C ARG A 9 -19.64 -7.72 7.92
N LYS A 10 -18.94 -8.84 8.07
CA LYS A 10 -19.58 -10.17 8.18
C LYS A 10 -20.55 -10.27 9.36
N GLU A 11 -20.18 -9.69 10.49
CA GLU A 11 -21.02 -9.67 11.69
C GLU A 11 -22.23 -8.74 11.55
N ASN A 12 -22.18 -7.76 10.66
CA ASN A 12 -23.21 -6.75 10.48
C ASN A 12 -23.55 -6.57 8.98
N SER A 13 -23.75 -7.67 8.26
CA SER A 13 -24.01 -7.65 6.81
C SER A 13 -25.24 -6.82 6.43
N ASN A 14 -26.24 -6.75 7.30
CA ASN A 14 -27.42 -5.91 7.12
C ASN A 14 -27.10 -4.42 6.98
N LEU A 15 -26.01 -3.95 7.61
CA LEU A 15 -25.58 -2.55 7.56
C LEU A 15 -24.54 -2.30 6.47
N PHE A 16 -23.62 -3.23 6.24
CA PHE A 16 -22.46 -3.03 5.39
C PHE A 16 -22.56 -3.78 4.05
N GLY A 17 -23.62 -4.56 3.84
CA GLY A 17 -23.83 -5.31 2.60
C GLY A 17 -22.99 -6.57 2.50
N ASP A 18 -23.16 -7.29 1.37
CA ASP A 18 -22.57 -8.62 1.17
C ASP A 18 -21.21 -8.59 0.47
N LYS A 19 -20.83 -7.45 -0.12
CA LYS A 19 -19.57 -7.34 -0.84
C LYS A 19 -18.38 -7.34 0.11
N GLU A 20 -17.48 -8.31 -0.07
CA GLU A 20 -16.27 -8.48 0.73
C GLU A 20 -15.37 -7.22 0.69
N ILE A 21 -14.83 -6.84 1.86
CA ILE A 21 -13.83 -5.77 1.98
C ILE A 21 -12.44 -6.39 1.78
N THR A 22 -11.83 -6.13 0.64
CA THR A 22 -10.56 -6.71 0.23
C THR A 22 -9.46 -5.68 0.06
N LEU A 23 -8.21 -6.12 0.24
CA LEU A 23 -6.99 -5.37 -0.03
C LEU A 23 -6.28 -5.95 -1.25
N GLY A 24 -6.04 -5.14 -2.26
CA GLY A 24 -5.22 -5.49 -3.41
C GLY A 24 -3.84 -4.86 -3.36
N LEU A 25 -2.82 -5.60 -3.75
CA LEU A 25 -1.46 -5.10 -3.94
C LEU A 25 -1.08 -5.17 -5.42
N TRP A 26 -0.99 -4.00 -6.06
CA TRP A 26 -0.69 -3.85 -7.48
C TRP A 26 0.67 -3.17 -7.70
N VAL A 27 1.72 -3.97 -7.76
CA VAL A 27 3.12 -3.52 -7.80
C VAL A 27 3.89 -4.18 -8.94
N GLY A 28 5.17 -3.84 -9.11
CA GLY A 28 6.00 -4.36 -10.20
C GLY A 28 6.12 -5.89 -10.21
N GLN A 29 6.25 -6.47 -11.42
CA GLN A 29 6.35 -7.92 -11.64
C GLN A 29 7.47 -8.61 -10.86
N LYS A 30 8.53 -7.89 -10.49
CA LYS A 30 9.60 -8.42 -9.64
C LYS A 30 9.18 -8.65 -8.19
N GLN A 31 8.05 -8.10 -7.76
CA GLN A 31 7.54 -8.24 -6.39
C GLN A 31 6.39 -9.23 -6.33
N THR A 32 5.39 -9.06 -7.21
CA THR A 32 4.21 -9.93 -7.27
C THR A 32 3.99 -10.48 -8.66
N PRO A 33 3.52 -11.75 -8.79
CA PRO A 33 3.23 -12.36 -10.07
C PRO A 33 2.11 -11.63 -10.82
N ASN A 34 2.23 -11.52 -12.15
CA ASN A 34 1.16 -11.00 -12.98
C ASN A 34 0.05 -12.04 -13.21
N TRP A 35 0.41 -13.32 -13.32
CA TRP A 35 -0.49 -14.40 -13.70
C TRP A 35 -0.72 -15.39 -12.55
N TYR A 36 -1.95 -15.88 -12.44
CA TYR A 36 -2.30 -16.92 -11.48
C TYR A 36 -1.44 -18.17 -11.63
N SER A 37 -1.18 -18.61 -12.87
CA SER A 37 -0.37 -19.80 -13.14
C SER A 37 1.07 -19.69 -12.63
N GLU A 38 1.66 -18.49 -12.64
CA GLU A 38 2.98 -18.21 -12.07
C GLU A 38 2.92 -18.30 -10.55
N ALA A 39 1.93 -17.66 -9.95
CA ALA A 39 1.70 -17.68 -8.51
C ALA A 39 1.47 -19.12 -7.98
N ALA A 40 0.64 -19.90 -8.64
CA ALA A 40 0.35 -21.29 -8.29
C ALA A 40 1.61 -22.17 -8.33
N LYS A 41 2.46 -22.01 -9.36
CA LYS A 41 3.76 -22.73 -9.44
C LYS A 41 4.66 -22.41 -8.25
N VAL A 42 4.72 -21.13 -7.83
CA VAL A 42 5.54 -20.71 -6.68
C VAL A 42 4.98 -21.24 -5.35
N ILE A 43 3.65 -21.30 -5.23
CA ILE A 43 3.01 -21.84 -4.03
C ILE A 43 3.21 -23.35 -3.93
N ASN A 44 3.02 -24.08 -5.02
CA ASN A 44 3.08 -25.54 -5.05
C ASN A 44 4.53 -26.08 -5.07
N ASN A 45 5.52 -25.23 -5.36
CA ASN A 45 6.94 -25.60 -5.33
C ASN A 45 7.72 -24.71 -4.35
N PRO A 46 7.94 -25.14 -3.09
CA PRO A 46 8.66 -24.36 -2.09
C PRO A 46 10.12 -24.02 -2.47
N ASN A 47 10.73 -24.81 -3.36
CA ASN A 47 12.10 -24.62 -3.84
C ASN A 47 12.18 -23.76 -5.12
N SER A 48 11.07 -23.15 -5.54
CA SER A 48 11.05 -22.26 -6.69
C SER A 48 11.92 -21.03 -6.45
N GLN A 49 12.87 -20.78 -7.34
CA GLN A 49 13.71 -19.56 -7.37
C GLN A 49 13.03 -18.45 -8.19
N ALA A 50 11.72 -18.31 -8.11
CA ALA A 50 11.01 -17.27 -8.82
C ALA A 50 11.40 -15.87 -8.29
N GLU A 51 11.59 -14.92 -9.20
CA GLU A 51 11.89 -13.52 -8.84
C GLU A 51 10.75 -12.86 -8.08
N SER A 52 9.50 -13.30 -8.31
CA SER A 52 8.29 -12.75 -7.70
C SER A 52 7.52 -13.81 -6.91
N THR A 53 6.86 -13.40 -5.85
CA THR A 53 6.08 -14.30 -5.00
C THR A 53 4.76 -13.68 -4.58
N PRO A 54 3.66 -14.46 -4.54
CA PRO A 54 2.40 -13.99 -3.95
C PRO A 54 2.45 -13.91 -2.40
N ARG A 55 3.50 -14.48 -1.77
CA ARG A 55 3.69 -14.51 -0.31
C ARG A 55 4.21 -13.18 0.20
N GLN A 56 3.36 -12.17 0.23
CA GLN A 56 3.73 -10.82 0.68
C GLN A 56 3.63 -10.62 2.20
N LEU A 57 2.86 -11.47 2.88
CA LEU A 57 2.80 -11.52 4.34
C LEU A 57 3.40 -12.84 4.82
N ILE A 58 4.28 -12.78 5.80
CA ILE A 58 4.90 -13.97 6.40
C ILE A 58 4.06 -14.45 7.58
N ASN A 59 3.62 -13.50 8.41
CA ASN A 59 2.93 -13.78 9.66
C ASN A 59 1.54 -13.16 9.69
N CYS A 60 0.64 -13.83 10.40
CA CYS A 60 -0.71 -13.34 10.64
C CYS A 60 -0.70 -11.98 11.33
N PRO A 61 -1.41 -10.96 10.83
CA PRO A 61 -1.44 -9.63 11.44
C PRO A 61 -2.09 -9.62 12.83
N CYS A 62 -2.89 -10.63 13.17
CA CYS A 62 -3.55 -10.76 14.47
C CYS A 62 -2.66 -11.48 15.49
N CYS A 63 -2.31 -12.74 15.25
CA CYS A 63 -1.66 -13.61 16.23
C CYS A 63 -0.16 -13.83 16.00
N LYS A 64 0.40 -13.30 14.91
CA LYS A 64 1.80 -13.43 14.48
C LYS A 64 2.24 -14.85 14.11
N ASN A 65 1.32 -15.83 14.10
CA ASN A 65 1.61 -17.16 13.62
C ASN A 65 1.81 -17.18 12.10
N GLN A 66 2.39 -18.24 11.60
CA GLN A 66 2.67 -18.43 10.18
C GLN A 66 1.39 -18.43 9.34
N LEU A 67 1.49 -17.96 8.10
CA LEU A 67 0.41 -18.00 7.12
C LEU A 67 0.65 -19.14 6.13
N LEU A 68 -0.42 -19.83 5.79
CA LEU A 68 -0.47 -20.84 4.75
C LEU A 68 -1.05 -20.24 3.48
N TYR A 69 -0.34 -20.42 2.38
CA TYR A 69 -0.78 -20.01 1.05
C TYR A 69 -1.16 -21.24 0.24
N THR A 70 -2.36 -21.27 -0.30
CA THR A 70 -2.86 -22.33 -1.15
C THR A 70 -3.39 -21.78 -2.46
N ALA A 71 -3.11 -22.48 -3.56
CA ALA A 71 -3.62 -22.13 -4.88
C ALA A 71 -4.97 -22.86 -5.10
N GLN A 72 -5.99 -22.13 -5.50
CA GLN A 72 -7.32 -22.65 -5.86
C GLN A 72 -7.51 -22.48 -7.36
N ASP A 73 -7.40 -23.57 -8.10
CA ASP A 73 -7.45 -23.56 -9.58
C ASP A 73 -8.84 -23.21 -10.12
N ASP A 74 -9.90 -23.66 -9.45
CA ASP A 74 -11.29 -23.43 -9.88
C ASP A 74 -11.65 -21.93 -9.91
N GLU A 75 -11.20 -21.19 -8.89
CA GLU A 75 -11.44 -19.75 -8.78
C GLU A 75 -10.27 -18.89 -9.28
N LYS A 76 -9.16 -19.52 -9.69
CA LYS A 76 -7.89 -18.84 -9.99
C LYS A 76 -7.48 -17.85 -8.92
N LYS A 77 -7.57 -18.27 -7.66
CA LYS A 77 -7.34 -17.44 -6.48
C LYS A 77 -6.23 -18.04 -5.61
N ILE A 78 -5.46 -17.18 -4.97
CA ILE A 78 -4.53 -17.59 -3.91
C ILE A 78 -5.21 -17.31 -2.57
N ASN A 79 -5.48 -18.37 -1.81
CA ASN A 79 -5.96 -18.25 -0.45
C ASN A 79 -4.79 -18.09 0.53
N VAL A 80 -5.04 -17.30 1.57
CA VAL A 80 -4.07 -17.02 2.63
C VAL A 80 -4.73 -17.26 3.98
N GLU A 81 -4.34 -18.32 4.64
CA GLU A 81 -4.96 -18.77 5.89
C GLU A 81 -3.99 -18.62 7.07
N CYS A 82 -4.53 -18.31 8.23
CA CYS A 82 -3.77 -18.31 9.46
C CYS A 82 -3.72 -19.72 10.03
N VAL A 83 -2.53 -20.28 10.18
CA VAL A 83 -2.31 -21.58 10.82
C VAL A 83 -1.96 -21.36 12.29
N SER A 84 -2.99 -21.12 13.12
CA SER A 84 -2.80 -21.05 14.57
C SER A 84 -3.03 -22.44 15.18
N PRO A 85 -2.15 -22.92 16.09
CA PRO A 85 -2.38 -24.19 16.80
C PRO A 85 -3.72 -24.17 17.55
N GLU A 86 -4.48 -25.25 17.46
CA GLU A 86 -5.81 -25.38 18.10
C GLU A 86 -5.78 -25.11 19.61
N SER A 87 -4.66 -25.45 20.26
CA SER A 87 -4.42 -25.21 21.69
C SER A 87 -4.39 -23.72 22.09
N LYS A 88 -4.22 -22.80 21.12
CA LYS A 88 -4.18 -21.35 21.33
C LYS A 88 -5.34 -20.61 20.67
N ASN A 89 -6.45 -21.21 20.46
CA ASN A 89 -7.69 -20.71 19.83
C ASN A 89 -8.01 -19.20 20.02
N THR A 90 -7.01 -18.34 19.79
CA THR A 90 -7.02 -16.89 20.08
C THR A 90 -7.04 -16.02 18.84
N CYS A 91 -6.89 -16.61 17.64
CA CYS A 91 -6.84 -15.81 16.41
C CYS A 91 -8.25 -15.54 15.86
N GLU A 92 -8.71 -14.31 16.02
CA GLU A 92 -10.00 -13.88 15.49
C GLU A 92 -10.10 -13.97 13.95
N ILE A 93 -8.97 -13.78 13.24
CA ILE A 93 -8.92 -13.95 11.78
C ILE A 93 -9.23 -15.41 11.43
N GLN A 94 -8.55 -16.37 12.06
CA GLN A 94 -8.78 -17.79 11.80
C GLN A 94 -10.23 -18.24 12.13
N LYS A 95 -10.80 -17.66 13.19
CA LYS A 95 -12.17 -18.03 13.61
C LYS A 95 -13.24 -17.47 12.69
N LYS A 96 -13.06 -16.24 12.16
CA LYS A 96 -14.13 -15.48 11.51
C LYS A 96 -13.93 -15.34 10.00
N LEU A 97 -12.71 -15.52 9.52
CA LEU A 97 -12.36 -15.44 8.10
C LEU A 97 -11.80 -16.78 7.63
N ASN A 98 -12.32 -17.31 6.53
CA ASN A 98 -11.81 -18.53 5.90
C ASN A 98 -10.42 -18.26 5.29
N SER A 99 -10.23 -17.06 4.75
CA SER A 99 -8.98 -16.59 4.17
C SER A 99 -8.79 -15.10 4.49
N LEU A 100 -7.55 -14.64 4.57
CA LEU A 100 -7.28 -13.21 4.65
C LEU A 100 -7.77 -12.54 3.37
N PRO A 101 -8.49 -11.40 3.46
CA PRO A 101 -9.06 -10.73 2.30
C PRO A 101 -7.98 -9.91 1.56
N ILE A 102 -6.96 -10.59 1.04
CA ILE A 102 -5.84 -9.98 0.33
C ILE A 102 -5.64 -10.59 -1.05
N LEU A 103 -5.35 -9.76 -2.04
CA LEU A 103 -5.09 -10.13 -3.42
C LEU A 103 -3.71 -9.59 -3.82
N THR A 104 -2.81 -10.48 -4.27
CA THR A 104 -1.41 -10.13 -4.59
C THR A 104 -0.99 -10.58 -5.99
N VAL A 105 -1.93 -10.98 -6.83
CA VAL A 105 -1.69 -11.40 -8.22
C VAL A 105 -2.51 -10.50 -9.14
N ASP A 106 -1.89 -9.91 -10.16
CA ASP A 106 -2.56 -8.95 -11.05
C ASP A 106 -3.82 -9.53 -11.71
N GLU A 107 -3.76 -10.75 -12.25
CA GLU A 107 -4.93 -11.42 -12.85
C GLU A 107 -6.09 -11.54 -11.86
N CYS A 108 -5.78 -11.89 -10.60
CA CYS A 108 -6.80 -11.98 -9.55
C CYS A 108 -7.40 -10.61 -9.21
N LEU A 109 -6.58 -9.54 -9.22
CA LEU A 109 -7.02 -8.17 -8.98
C LEU A 109 -7.97 -7.66 -10.08
N TYR A 110 -7.71 -8.01 -11.34
CA TYR A 110 -8.55 -7.58 -12.46
C TYR A 110 -9.90 -8.32 -12.48
N ASN A 111 -9.92 -9.58 -12.05
CA ASN A 111 -11.14 -10.39 -11.96
C ASN A 111 -11.97 -10.04 -10.72
N ASN A 112 -11.31 -9.66 -9.62
CA ASN A 112 -11.94 -9.34 -8.34
C ASN A 112 -11.43 -7.99 -7.85
N LEU A 113 -12.09 -6.91 -8.27
CA LEU A 113 -11.68 -5.55 -7.94
C LEU A 113 -11.68 -5.31 -6.42
N PRO A 114 -10.52 -4.98 -5.82
CA PRO A 114 -10.41 -4.81 -4.38
C PRO A 114 -11.10 -3.54 -3.90
N THR A 115 -11.54 -3.56 -2.64
CA THR A 115 -12.11 -2.37 -1.99
C THR A 115 -11.03 -1.32 -1.71
N PHE A 116 -9.84 -1.79 -1.35
CA PHE A 116 -8.67 -0.94 -1.11
C PHE A 116 -7.51 -1.44 -1.98
N LEU A 117 -7.00 -0.59 -2.87
CA LEU A 117 -5.88 -0.90 -3.77
C LEU A 117 -4.63 -0.15 -3.33
N LEU A 118 -3.58 -0.89 -2.98
CA LEU A 118 -2.21 -0.36 -2.86
C LEU A 118 -1.48 -0.55 -4.18
N ALA A 119 -0.98 0.54 -4.74
CA ALA A 119 -0.27 0.49 -6.01
C ALA A 119 0.90 1.46 -6.04
N THR A 120 1.92 1.15 -6.85
CA THR A 120 2.98 2.11 -7.18
C THR A 120 2.54 2.99 -8.35
N ILE A 121 3.05 4.21 -8.39
CA ILE A 121 2.72 5.17 -9.46
C ILE A 121 3.07 4.62 -10.86
N ASP A 122 4.13 3.84 -10.97
CA ASP A 122 4.56 3.24 -12.24
C ASP A 122 3.53 2.23 -12.81
N LYS A 123 2.77 1.59 -11.95
CA LYS A 123 1.69 0.68 -12.39
C LYS A 123 0.56 1.44 -13.08
N PHE A 124 0.28 2.67 -12.68
CA PHE A 124 -0.74 3.49 -13.34
C PHE A 124 -0.37 3.83 -14.78
N ALA A 125 0.92 3.86 -15.15
CA ALA A 125 1.33 3.96 -16.54
C ALA A 125 0.86 2.77 -17.40
N GLN A 126 0.56 1.62 -16.80
CA GLN A 126 0.06 0.44 -17.49
C GLN A 126 -1.45 0.48 -17.77
N ILE A 127 -2.20 1.37 -17.12
CA ILE A 127 -3.65 1.52 -17.32
C ILE A 127 -4.00 1.77 -18.80
N ILE A 128 -3.17 2.55 -19.49
CA ILE A 128 -3.37 2.87 -20.93
C ILE A 128 -3.16 1.61 -21.80
N ARG A 129 -2.37 0.65 -21.34
CA ARG A 129 -1.99 -0.55 -22.10
C ARG A 129 -2.81 -1.78 -21.76
N LYS A 130 -3.52 -1.77 -20.63
CA LYS A 130 -4.28 -2.91 -20.10
C LYS A 130 -5.71 -2.49 -19.80
N ASP A 131 -6.63 -2.85 -20.67
CA ASP A 131 -8.05 -2.54 -20.51
C ASP A 131 -8.64 -3.09 -19.21
N GLU A 132 -8.11 -4.22 -18.71
CA GLU A 132 -8.51 -4.82 -17.45
C GLU A 132 -8.28 -3.86 -16.27
N ALA A 133 -7.18 -3.10 -16.30
CA ALA A 133 -6.83 -2.14 -15.25
C ALA A 133 -7.79 -0.93 -15.20
N LEU A 134 -8.51 -0.62 -16.27
CA LEU A 134 -9.55 0.40 -16.26
C LEU A 134 -10.71 0.07 -15.30
N GLY A 135 -10.88 -1.19 -14.94
CA GLY A 135 -11.81 -1.62 -13.91
C GLY A 135 -11.57 -0.94 -12.57
N PHE A 136 -10.31 -0.67 -12.19
CA PHE A 136 -9.98 0.07 -10.97
C PHE A 136 -10.49 1.52 -10.97
N LEU A 137 -10.70 2.09 -12.14
CA LEU A 137 -11.22 3.44 -12.30
C LEU A 137 -12.73 3.47 -12.62
N GLY A 138 -13.40 2.33 -12.57
CA GLY A 138 -14.85 2.24 -12.78
C GLY A 138 -15.31 2.29 -14.24
N LYS A 139 -14.41 2.19 -15.22
CA LYS A 139 -14.74 2.41 -16.65
C LYS A 139 -15.41 1.21 -17.35
N LYS A 140 -15.47 0.03 -16.76
CA LYS A 140 -16.07 -1.16 -17.39
C LYS A 140 -17.54 -1.42 -17.05
N GLY A 141 -18.24 -0.49 -16.38
CA GLY A 141 -19.65 -0.67 -16.00
C GLY A 141 -19.91 -1.68 -14.88
N PHE A 142 -18.89 -2.37 -14.40
CA PHE A 142 -18.98 -3.37 -13.33
C PHE A 142 -18.60 -2.85 -11.94
N SER A 143 -18.04 -1.64 -11.86
CA SER A 143 -17.62 -1.05 -10.59
C SER A 143 -17.82 0.46 -10.59
N SER A 144 -17.99 1.03 -9.41
CA SER A 144 -17.93 2.48 -9.23
C SER A 144 -16.46 2.92 -9.23
N PRO A 145 -16.15 4.12 -9.79
CA PRO A 145 -14.80 4.68 -9.65
C PRO A 145 -14.44 4.88 -8.17
N PRO A 146 -13.16 4.94 -7.82
CA PRO A 146 -12.72 5.17 -6.44
C PRO A 146 -13.30 6.47 -5.89
N SER A 147 -13.70 6.48 -4.63
CA SER A 147 -14.19 7.68 -3.93
C SER A 147 -13.08 8.46 -3.25
N LEU A 148 -11.94 7.81 -3.02
CA LEU A 148 -10.77 8.36 -2.33
C LEU A 148 -9.48 7.88 -2.99
N ILE A 149 -8.57 8.81 -3.22
CA ILE A 149 -7.17 8.54 -3.59
C ILE A 149 -6.29 9.07 -2.46
N ILE A 150 -5.40 8.21 -1.96
CA ILE A 150 -4.36 8.59 -1.00
C ILE A 150 -3.03 8.51 -1.72
N GLN A 151 -2.32 9.61 -1.77
CA GLN A 151 -0.98 9.70 -2.35
C GLN A 151 0.03 9.94 -1.25
N ASP A 152 0.84 8.92 -1.00
CA ASP A 152 1.88 9.00 0.00
C ASP A 152 3.18 9.56 -0.59
N GLU A 153 4.01 10.15 0.27
CA GLU A 153 5.31 10.72 -0.08
C GLU A 153 5.24 11.74 -1.26
N LEU A 154 4.23 12.61 -1.24
CA LEU A 154 3.99 13.58 -2.32
C LEU A 154 5.22 14.43 -2.67
N HIS A 155 6.13 14.66 -1.72
CA HIS A 155 7.35 15.44 -1.93
C HIS A 155 8.37 14.75 -2.86
N LEU A 156 8.25 13.44 -3.08
CA LEU A 156 9.10 12.70 -4.02
C LEU A 156 8.69 12.91 -5.48
N ILE A 157 7.48 13.41 -5.71
CA ILE A 157 6.94 13.66 -7.06
C ILE A 157 7.43 15.02 -7.55
N THR A 158 8.65 15.03 -8.07
CA THR A 158 9.32 16.24 -8.58
C THR A 158 10.07 15.95 -9.88
N GLY A 159 10.44 17.01 -10.61
CA GLY A 159 11.18 16.90 -11.87
C GLY A 159 10.47 16.09 -12.96
N PRO A 160 11.19 15.27 -13.74
CA PRO A 160 10.58 14.46 -14.81
C PRO A 160 9.48 13.50 -14.34
N LEU A 161 9.67 12.89 -13.16
CA LEU A 161 8.64 12.04 -12.54
C LEU A 161 7.39 12.85 -12.23
N GLY A 162 7.55 14.07 -11.74
CA GLY A 162 6.42 14.98 -11.47
C GLY A 162 5.60 15.29 -12.71
N THR A 163 6.24 15.50 -13.85
CA THR A 163 5.56 15.76 -15.12
C THR A 163 4.73 14.55 -15.57
N LEU A 164 5.30 13.36 -15.54
CA LEU A 164 4.58 12.13 -15.90
C LEU A 164 3.43 11.84 -14.93
N THR A 165 3.66 12.03 -13.64
CA THR A 165 2.62 11.83 -12.62
C THR A 165 1.46 12.81 -12.83
N ALA A 166 1.71 14.07 -13.14
CA ALA A 166 0.66 15.05 -13.41
C ALA A 166 -0.22 14.65 -14.59
N LEU A 167 0.34 14.02 -15.64
CA LEU A 167 -0.45 13.47 -16.74
C LEU A 167 -1.35 12.31 -16.29
N TYR A 168 -0.84 11.40 -15.48
CA TYR A 168 -1.65 10.30 -14.92
C TYR A 168 -2.73 10.81 -13.98
N GLU A 169 -2.42 11.75 -13.11
CA GLU A 169 -3.39 12.37 -12.21
C GLU A 169 -4.52 13.06 -12.97
N THR A 170 -4.18 13.81 -14.02
CA THR A 170 -5.17 14.45 -14.89
C THR A 170 -6.08 13.41 -15.57
N ALA A 171 -5.50 12.32 -16.08
CA ALA A 171 -6.28 11.25 -16.70
C ALA A 171 -7.20 10.54 -15.69
N ILE A 172 -6.67 10.20 -14.51
CA ILE A 172 -7.44 9.57 -13.44
C ILE A 172 -8.56 10.48 -12.97
N ASP A 173 -8.28 11.76 -12.74
CA ASP A 173 -9.28 12.73 -12.32
C ASP A 173 -10.39 12.88 -13.38
N SER A 174 -10.03 12.96 -14.66
CA SER A 174 -10.99 13.03 -15.78
C SER A 174 -11.87 11.78 -15.87
N ILE A 175 -11.30 10.59 -15.68
CA ILE A 175 -12.05 9.32 -15.76
C ILE A 175 -12.99 9.15 -14.57
N CYS A 176 -12.53 9.54 -13.38
CA CYS A 176 -13.22 9.25 -12.14
C CYS A 176 -14.15 10.38 -11.67
N THR A 177 -14.06 11.58 -12.24
CA THR A 177 -14.90 12.73 -11.90
C THR A 177 -16.05 12.87 -12.89
N SER A 178 -17.25 13.17 -12.40
CA SER A 178 -18.43 13.54 -13.17
C SER A 178 -19.05 14.84 -12.61
N GLU A 179 -20.08 15.37 -13.26
CA GLU A 179 -20.80 16.56 -12.78
C GLU A 179 -21.34 16.39 -11.34
N SER A 180 -21.78 15.18 -11.00
CA SER A 180 -22.35 14.85 -9.68
C SER A 180 -21.35 14.33 -8.68
N ARG A 181 -20.09 14.04 -9.09
CA ARG A 181 -19.13 13.34 -8.25
C ARG A 181 -17.70 13.81 -8.48
N LYS A 182 -17.04 14.21 -7.39
CA LYS A 182 -15.61 14.53 -7.38
C LYS A 182 -14.89 13.57 -6.44
N ILE A 183 -13.75 13.03 -6.88
CA ILE A 183 -12.89 12.21 -6.02
C ILE A 183 -12.26 13.08 -4.95
N LYS A 184 -12.20 12.56 -3.73
CA LYS A 184 -11.38 13.13 -2.66
C LYS A 184 -9.94 12.67 -2.80
N ILE A 185 -8.99 13.62 -2.75
CA ILE A 185 -7.56 13.33 -2.79
C ILE A 185 -6.95 13.74 -1.46
N ILE A 186 -6.17 12.85 -0.85
CA ILE A 186 -5.38 13.08 0.36
C ILE A 186 -3.91 12.86 0.00
N GLY A 187 -3.10 13.91 0.10
CA GLY A 187 -1.65 13.82 -0.02
C GLY A 187 -0.99 13.73 1.35
N SER A 188 -0.16 12.72 1.57
CA SER A 188 0.73 12.62 2.73
C SER A 188 2.13 13.04 2.30
N THR A 189 2.79 13.85 3.09
CA THR A 189 4.11 14.38 2.72
C THR A 189 4.92 14.80 3.95
N ALA A 190 6.24 14.73 3.85
CA ALA A 190 7.13 15.46 4.73
C ALA A 190 6.97 16.97 4.52
N THR A 191 7.66 17.78 5.30
CA THR A 191 7.59 19.25 5.22
C THR A 191 7.95 19.75 3.81
N ILE A 192 7.02 20.38 3.11
CA ILE A 192 7.23 21.00 1.81
C ILE A 192 7.10 22.51 1.93
N LYS A 193 8.12 23.23 1.50
CA LYS A 193 8.17 24.71 1.56
C LYS A 193 7.06 25.42 0.76
N SER A 194 6.42 24.73 -0.21
CA SER A 194 5.39 25.29 -1.10
C SER A 194 4.31 24.25 -1.42
N ALA A 195 3.83 23.51 -0.42
CA ALA A 195 2.85 22.43 -0.60
C ALA A 195 1.60 22.87 -1.38
N SER A 196 1.05 24.04 -1.06
CA SER A 196 -0.15 24.54 -1.75
C SER A 196 0.05 24.78 -3.24
N ASN A 197 1.23 25.29 -3.64
CA ASN A 197 1.55 25.51 -5.06
C ASN A 197 1.76 24.17 -5.77
N GLN A 198 2.45 23.22 -5.13
CA GLN A 198 2.65 21.89 -5.71
C GLN A 198 1.31 21.17 -5.90
N VAL A 199 0.44 21.17 -4.90
CA VAL A 199 -0.89 20.58 -4.98
C VAL A 199 -1.74 21.26 -6.07
N LYS A 200 -1.70 22.59 -6.17
CA LYS A 200 -2.39 23.32 -7.22
C LYS A 200 -1.89 22.94 -8.61
N ASN A 201 -0.58 22.80 -8.78
CA ASN A 201 0.02 22.44 -10.07
C ASN A 201 -0.27 20.98 -10.47
N LEU A 202 -0.29 20.05 -9.50
CA LEU A 202 -0.56 18.63 -9.76
C LEU A 202 -2.05 18.36 -9.99
N PHE A 203 -2.92 18.90 -9.15
CA PHE A 203 -4.33 18.50 -9.11
C PHE A 203 -5.29 19.60 -9.56
N ASN A 204 -4.80 20.80 -9.85
CA ASN A 204 -5.63 21.99 -10.14
C ASN A 204 -6.75 22.21 -9.10
N ARG A 205 -6.49 21.95 -7.83
CA ARG A 205 -7.44 22.02 -6.73
C ARG A 205 -6.94 22.91 -5.61
N LYS A 206 -7.86 23.47 -4.82
CA LYS A 206 -7.52 24.11 -3.55
C LYS A 206 -7.14 23.02 -2.54
N SER A 207 -6.04 23.24 -1.83
CA SER A 207 -5.59 22.35 -0.75
C SER A 207 -6.01 22.87 0.61
N PHE A 208 -6.25 21.94 1.52
CA PHE A 208 -6.39 22.20 2.95
C PHE A 208 -5.29 21.40 3.66
N GLN A 209 -4.48 22.10 4.46
CA GLN A 209 -3.42 21.45 5.21
C GLN A 209 -3.98 20.90 6.52
N PHE A 210 -3.69 19.63 6.80
CA PHE A 210 -4.02 18.99 8.06
C PHE A 210 -2.76 18.36 8.68
N PRO A 211 -2.52 18.51 10.00
CA PRO A 211 -3.25 19.40 10.91
C PRO A 211 -3.06 20.88 10.54
N PRO A 212 -4.06 21.76 10.83
CA PRO A 212 -3.86 23.17 10.65
C PRO A 212 -2.78 23.68 11.62
N PRO A 213 -2.04 24.74 11.26
CA PRO A 213 -1.06 25.32 12.16
C PRO A 213 -1.74 25.78 13.46
N GLY A 214 -1.17 25.38 14.60
CA GLY A 214 -1.62 25.82 15.92
C GLY A 214 -1.00 27.18 16.29
N ILE A 215 -1.47 27.76 17.40
CA ILE A 215 -0.90 28.97 18.00
C ILE A 215 0.52 28.68 18.52
N ASP A 216 0.72 27.50 19.08
CA ASP A 216 2.01 27.01 19.56
C ASP A 216 2.52 25.91 18.61
N TYR A 217 3.70 26.14 17.98
CA TYR A 217 4.31 25.18 17.07
C TYR A 217 4.86 23.92 17.78
N GLN A 218 5.12 24.01 19.08
CA GLN A 218 5.68 22.91 19.87
C GLN A 218 4.61 21.98 20.42
N ASN A 219 3.37 22.44 20.49
CA ASN A 219 2.28 21.73 21.13
C ASN A 219 0.99 21.91 20.33
N SER A 220 0.63 20.92 19.58
CA SER A 220 -0.63 20.86 18.85
C SER A 220 -1.59 19.85 19.48
N PHE A 221 -2.85 19.84 19.05
CA PHE A 221 -3.80 18.82 19.48
C PHE A 221 -3.31 17.39 19.13
N PHE A 222 -2.54 17.25 18.02
CA PHE A 222 -2.13 15.95 17.48
C PHE A 222 -0.73 15.54 17.90
N SER A 223 0.12 16.46 18.30
CA SER A 223 1.51 16.19 18.64
C SER A 223 2.05 17.13 19.69
N LYS A 224 2.93 16.62 20.53
CA LYS A 224 3.71 17.38 21.51
C LYS A 224 5.19 17.11 21.28
N ILE A 225 6.03 18.12 21.50
CA ILE A 225 7.46 17.90 21.48
C ILE A 225 7.82 17.05 22.70
N ASP A 226 8.40 15.89 22.44
CA ASP A 226 9.02 15.08 23.48
C ASP A 226 10.42 15.63 23.77
N THR A 227 10.63 16.09 25.00
CA THR A 227 11.92 16.61 25.47
C THR A 227 12.87 15.50 25.91
N SER A 228 12.40 14.25 26.01
CA SER A 228 13.28 13.11 26.26
C SER A 228 14.13 12.82 25.03
N SER A 229 15.44 12.93 25.18
CA SER A 229 16.37 12.72 24.05
C SER A 229 16.58 11.23 23.80
N HIS A 230 15.89 10.70 22.78
CA HIS A 230 16.04 9.29 22.36
C HIS A 230 16.95 9.11 21.15
N ARG A 231 17.38 10.19 20.49
CA ARG A 231 18.23 10.13 19.30
C ARG A 231 19.41 11.08 19.42
N LYS A 232 20.58 10.56 19.13
CA LYS A 232 21.81 11.36 19.00
C LYS A 232 22.20 11.41 17.53
N TYR A 233 22.27 12.60 16.97
CA TYR A 233 22.76 12.83 15.62
C TYR A 233 24.24 13.15 15.67
N VAL A 234 25.05 12.38 14.92
CA VAL A 234 26.48 12.56 14.82
C VAL A 234 26.82 12.77 13.35
N ALA A 235 27.38 13.92 13.04
CA ALA A 235 27.90 14.21 11.70
C ALA A 235 29.36 13.73 11.62
N LEU A 236 29.67 12.97 10.58
CA LEU A 236 31.01 12.46 10.32
C LEU A 236 31.46 12.95 8.95
N SER A 237 32.72 13.40 8.88
CA SER A 237 33.36 13.79 7.61
C SER A 237 34.20 12.62 7.09
N SER A 238 34.13 12.37 5.79
CA SER A 238 34.91 11.32 5.13
C SER A 238 36.41 11.64 5.02
N ASN A 239 36.78 12.88 5.28
CA ASN A 239 38.17 13.37 5.32
C ASN A 239 39.03 12.89 4.13
N GLY A 240 38.52 13.07 2.89
CA GLY A 240 39.17 12.69 1.65
C GLY A 240 39.02 11.22 1.22
N ARG A 241 38.26 10.42 1.97
CA ARG A 241 37.87 9.05 1.56
C ARG A 241 36.47 9.02 0.96
N SER A 242 36.12 7.93 0.27
CA SER A 242 34.76 7.81 -0.32
C SER A 242 33.70 7.66 0.77
N ASP A 243 32.49 8.16 0.51
CA ASP A 243 31.34 8.03 1.42
C ASP A 243 30.99 6.56 1.69
N LYS A 244 31.18 5.67 0.70
CA LYS A 244 30.99 4.22 0.87
C LYS A 244 31.93 3.64 1.91
N TYR A 245 33.21 4.07 1.90
CA TYR A 245 34.19 3.63 2.88
C TYR A 245 33.81 4.08 4.28
N LEU A 246 33.43 5.36 4.42
CA LEU A 246 32.98 5.91 5.70
C LEU A 246 31.75 5.16 6.23
N LEU A 247 30.74 4.93 5.37
CA LEU A 247 29.54 4.19 5.74
C LEU A 247 29.86 2.77 6.21
N GLN A 248 30.76 2.08 5.50
CA GLN A 248 31.19 0.73 5.88
C GLN A 248 31.88 0.72 7.25
N MET A 249 32.80 1.63 7.49
CA MET A 249 33.54 1.74 8.76
C MET A 249 32.60 2.02 9.94
N VAL A 250 31.66 2.99 9.76
CA VAL A 250 30.69 3.34 10.80
C VAL A 250 29.74 2.18 11.08
N SER A 251 29.22 1.53 10.03
CA SER A 251 28.32 0.39 10.17
C SER A 251 28.99 -0.77 10.90
N THR A 252 30.26 -1.07 10.53
CA THR A 252 31.04 -2.13 11.18
C THR A 252 31.28 -1.81 12.66
N SER A 253 31.66 -0.57 12.96
CA SER A 253 31.90 -0.14 14.35
C SER A 253 30.63 -0.21 15.20
N LEU A 254 29.48 0.20 14.67
CA LEU A 254 28.20 0.14 15.39
C LEU A 254 27.76 -1.29 15.61
N LEU A 255 27.91 -2.18 14.63
CA LEU A 255 27.59 -3.60 14.77
C LEU A 255 28.49 -4.27 15.83
N GLN A 256 29.77 -3.92 15.84
CA GLN A 256 30.73 -4.47 16.81
C GLN A 256 30.49 -3.96 18.23
N SER A 257 30.01 -2.71 18.39
CA SER A 257 29.69 -2.13 19.71
C SER A 257 28.33 -2.55 20.24
N GLY A 258 27.45 -3.09 19.40
CA GLY A 258 26.12 -3.60 19.79
C GLY A 258 26.12 -5.09 20.18
N MET A 259 27.28 -5.76 20.08
CA MET A 259 27.51 -7.09 20.59
C MET A 259 28.13 -7.00 22.01
#